data_e0489c84dbc2dbb7cba301158374e1e1
#
_entry.id   e0489c84dbc2dbb7cba301158374e1e1
#
_cell.length_a   1.000
_cell.length_b   1.000
_cell.length_c   1.000
_cell.angle_alpha   90.00
_cell.angle_beta   90.00
_cell.angle_gamma   90.00
#
_symmetry.space_group_name_H-M   'P 1'
#
loop_
_entity.id
_entity.type
_entity.pdbx_description
1 polymer ?
#
loop_
_entity_poly.entity_id
_entity_poly.type
_entity_poly.pdbx_seq_one_letter_code
_entity_poly.pdbx_strand_id
1 'polypeptide(L)'
;TKDLWKYNVKMKNKESNIINLGCRLNIYEGEVIKSLTKKNNINNYTIINSCAVTAEAEKKVCYEIRKSKKNFPFRKIILTGCAAQINPIKYEEMDEVHLVIGNNEKLDEKIWKNINQSNATIVDDIFKVSKTHRHLIEKFEGKARAYVEIQQGCNHRCTFCVIPFGRGNSRSVPINIIIERINLLVNNGYNEVVLTGVDITDYGNDLPNSPNLFQLIKRILNTIPKLKQLRLSSIDCGEINDDFWNLLSEKRLMPHFHLSL
;
A
#
# COMPACT_ATOMS: atom_id res chain seq x y z
N THR A 1 -39.68 0.47 15.64
CA THR A 1 -39.53 -0.71 14.72
C THR A 1 -39.49 -0.29 13.24
N LYS A 2 -40.24 0.72 12.79
CA LYS A 2 -40.21 1.23 11.39
C LYS A 2 -38.93 2.02 11.08
N ASP A 3 -38.34 2.69 12.05
CA ASP A 3 -37.09 3.46 11.85
C ASP A 3 -35.86 2.56 11.81
N LEU A 4 -35.86 1.46 12.56
CA LEU A 4 -34.83 0.41 12.46
C LEU A 4 -34.84 -0.28 11.09
N TRP A 5 -36.03 -0.52 10.50
CA TRP A 5 -36.14 -1.11 9.17
C TRP A 5 -35.63 -0.16 8.07
N LYS A 6 -35.97 1.14 8.13
CA LYS A 6 -35.47 2.18 7.21
C LYS A 6 -33.96 2.40 7.36
N TYR A 7 -33.46 2.34 8.60
CA TYR A 7 -32.02 2.41 8.89
C TYR A 7 -31.29 1.20 8.32
N ASN A 8 -31.83 0.00 8.49
CA ASN A 8 -31.28 -1.25 7.95
C ASN A 8 -31.27 -1.31 6.42
N VAL A 9 -32.31 -0.79 5.74
CA VAL A 9 -32.38 -0.74 4.27
C VAL A 9 -31.38 0.31 3.72
N LYS A 10 -31.23 1.45 4.40
CA LYS A 10 -30.25 2.50 4.02
C LYS A 10 -28.80 2.08 4.24
N MET A 11 -28.55 1.10 5.14
CA MET A 11 -27.22 0.57 5.44
C MET A 11 -26.81 -0.60 4.54
N LYS A 12 -27.76 -1.28 3.88
CA LYS A 12 -27.49 -2.46 3.04
C LYS A 12 -26.70 -2.18 1.76
N ASN A 13 -26.60 -0.94 1.31
CA ASN A 13 -25.96 -0.57 0.03
C ASN A 13 -24.90 0.54 0.18
N LYS A 14 -24.17 0.58 1.29
CA LYS A 14 -23.07 1.53 1.41
C LYS A 14 -21.78 0.92 0.87
N GLU A 15 -21.05 1.70 0.05
CA GLU A 15 -19.70 1.39 -0.38
C GLU A 15 -18.83 0.90 0.79
N SER A 16 -17.93 -0.02 0.51
CA SER A 16 -16.99 -0.52 1.52
C SER A 16 -16.13 0.61 2.06
N ASN A 17 -15.91 0.61 3.37
CA ASN A 17 -15.05 1.57 4.05
C ASN A 17 -13.62 1.01 4.16
N ILE A 18 -12.62 1.80 3.80
CA ILE A 18 -11.22 1.38 3.88
C ILE A 18 -10.51 2.22 4.93
N ILE A 19 -9.91 1.54 5.90
CA ILE A 19 -9.12 2.14 6.98
C ILE A 19 -7.65 1.77 6.75
N ASN A 20 -6.83 2.76 6.43
CA ASN A 20 -5.40 2.58 6.25
C ASN A 20 -4.65 2.92 7.55
N LEU A 21 -3.91 1.96 8.06
CA LEU A 21 -3.04 2.13 9.22
C LEU A 21 -1.58 2.02 8.76
N GLY A 22 -0.71 2.90 9.28
CA GLY A 22 0.74 2.81 9.06
C GLY A 22 1.28 3.72 7.95
N CYS A 23 2.11 3.18 7.07
CA CYS A 23 3.01 3.92 6.19
C CYS A 23 2.36 4.43 4.89
N ARG A 24 3.16 5.19 4.10
CA ARG A 24 2.74 5.73 2.78
C ARG A 24 2.40 4.62 1.78
N LEU A 25 3.08 3.48 1.88
CA LEU A 25 2.79 2.31 1.05
C LEU A 25 1.38 1.76 1.34
N ASN A 26 0.97 1.70 2.62
CA ASN A 26 -0.41 1.32 2.96
C ASN A 26 -1.44 2.32 2.41
N ILE A 27 -1.10 3.60 2.31
CA ILE A 27 -2.00 4.60 1.68
C ILE A 27 -2.15 4.30 0.18
N TYR A 28 -1.05 4.03 -0.53
CA TYR A 28 -1.10 3.62 -1.93
C TYR A 28 -1.93 2.35 -2.12
N GLU A 29 -1.65 1.31 -1.36
CA GLU A 29 -2.37 0.04 -1.41
C GLU A 29 -3.86 0.18 -1.06
N GLY A 30 -4.19 1.09 -0.16
CA GLY A 30 -5.58 1.41 0.18
C GLY A 30 -6.37 1.98 -0.98
N GLU A 31 -5.76 2.82 -1.82
CA GLU A 31 -6.41 3.31 -3.04
C GLU A 31 -6.53 2.19 -4.09
N VAL A 32 -5.56 1.27 -4.18
CA VAL A 32 -5.69 0.05 -5.01
C VAL A 32 -6.89 -0.78 -4.55
N ILE A 33 -6.99 -1.10 -3.25
CA ILE A 33 -8.11 -1.85 -2.67
C ILE A 33 -9.44 -1.14 -2.96
N LYS A 34 -9.49 0.18 -2.81
CA LYS A 34 -10.67 0.98 -3.11
C LYS A 34 -11.09 0.87 -4.57
N SER A 35 -10.15 0.95 -5.49
CA SER A 35 -10.39 0.76 -6.92
C SER A 35 -10.91 -0.65 -7.21
N LEU A 36 -10.29 -1.69 -6.63
CA LEU A 36 -10.68 -3.09 -6.83
C LEU A 36 -12.07 -3.38 -6.25
N THR A 37 -12.37 -2.89 -5.06
CA THR A 37 -13.70 -3.08 -4.43
C THR A 37 -14.79 -2.38 -5.20
N LYS A 38 -14.54 -1.16 -5.68
CA LYS A 38 -15.49 -0.41 -6.52
C LYS A 38 -15.74 -1.12 -7.85
N LYS A 39 -14.67 -1.55 -8.54
CA LYS A 39 -14.75 -2.26 -9.83
C LYS A 39 -15.56 -3.56 -9.71
N ASN A 40 -15.46 -4.27 -8.61
CA ASN A 40 -16.12 -5.56 -8.37
C ASN A 40 -17.43 -5.42 -7.55
N ASN A 41 -17.94 -4.20 -7.34
CA ASN A 41 -19.19 -3.93 -6.60
C ASN A 41 -19.20 -4.55 -5.19
N ILE A 42 -18.05 -4.51 -4.49
CA ILE A 42 -17.92 -5.04 -3.13
C ILE A 42 -18.44 -3.98 -2.16
N ASN A 43 -19.54 -4.31 -1.51
CA ASN A 43 -20.26 -3.40 -0.61
C ASN A 43 -20.45 -4.02 0.77
N ASN A 44 -20.71 -3.18 1.77
CA ASN A 44 -20.98 -3.59 3.15
C ASN A 44 -19.80 -4.22 3.91
N TYR A 45 -18.56 -3.93 3.47
CA TYR A 45 -17.37 -4.32 4.20
C TYR A 45 -16.68 -3.11 4.87
N THR A 46 -16.00 -3.36 5.98
CA THR A 46 -14.95 -2.51 6.51
C THR A 46 -13.63 -3.24 6.29
N ILE A 47 -12.76 -2.66 5.48
CA ILE A 47 -11.47 -3.25 5.11
C ILE A 47 -10.39 -2.47 5.87
N ILE A 48 -9.64 -3.17 6.73
CA ILE A 48 -8.58 -2.58 7.54
C ILE A 48 -7.24 -3.02 6.96
N ASN A 49 -6.52 -2.09 6.34
CA ASN A 49 -5.15 -2.31 5.84
C ASN A 49 -4.17 -2.01 6.99
N SER A 50 -3.71 -3.06 7.63
CA SER A 50 -3.01 -3.04 8.92
C SER A 50 -1.51 -2.76 8.81
N CYS A 51 -0.93 -2.33 9.92
CA CYS A 51 0.50 -2.18 10.14
C CYS A 51 0.95 -3.04 11.33
N ALA A 52 2.21 -3.51 11.32
CA ALA A 52 2.79 -4.33 12.40
C ALA A 52 4.21 -3.87 12.79
N VAL A 53 4.63 -2.68 12.34
CA VAL A 53 6.02 -2.22 12.56
C VAL A 53 6.31 -1.95 14.03
N THR A 54 5.27 -1.62 14.83
CA THR A 54 5.40 -1.38 16.28
C THR A 54 4.28 -2.08 17.04
N ALA A 55 4.51 -2.38 18.34
CA ALA A 55 3.48 -2.89 19.22
C ALA A 55 2.25 -1.97 19.32
N GLU A 56 2.46 -0.65 19.27
CA GLU A 56 1.38 0.33 19.22
C GLU A 56 0.55 0.22 17.95
N ALA A 57 1.20 -0.05 16.79
CA ALA A 57 0.49 -0.28 15.55
C ALA A 57 -0.42 -1.50 15.64
N GLU A 58 0.03 -2.60 16.23
CA GLU A 58 -0.82 -3.78 16.46
C GLU A 58 -1.99 -3.51 17.41
N LYS A 59 -1.76 -2.81 18.54
CA LYS A 59 -2.83 -2.39 19.45
C LYS A 59 -3.87 -1.56 18.72
N LYS A 60 -3.44 -0.66 17.86
CA LYS A 60 -4.33 0.17 17.04
C LYS A 60 -5.14 -0.66 16.07
N VAL A 61 -4.60 -1.72 15.47
CA VAL A 61 -5.35 -2.65 14.62
C VAL A 61 -6.51 -3.27 15.40
N CYS A 62 -6.24 -3.87 16.56
CA CYS A 62 -7.29 -4.47 17.41
C CYS A 62 -8.35 -3.43 17.84
N TYR A 63 -7.92 -2.22 18.19
CA TYR A 63 -8.83 -1.12 18.52
C TYR A 63 -9.76 -0.76 17.36
N GLU A 64 -9.22 -0.57 16.15
CA GLU A 64 -10.01 -0.21 14.97
C GLU A 64 -10.95 -1.34 14.52
N ILE A 65 -10.58 -2.62 14.70
CA ILE A 65 -11.45 -3.77 14.47
C ILE A 65 -12.69 -3.66 15.39
N ARG A 66 -12.49 -3.59 16.71
CA ARG A 66 -13.56 -3.52 17.71
C ARG A 66 -14.43 -2.28 17.54
N LYS A 67 -13.81 -1.12 17.31
CA LYS A 67 -14.49 0.15 17.05
C LYS A 67 -15.36 0.07 15.77
N SER A 68 -14.84 -0.51 14.72
CA SER A 68 -15.58 -0.68 13.46
C SER A 68 -16.78 -1.60 13.65
N LYS A 69 -16.63 -2.71 14.36
CA LYS A 69 -17.71 -3.63 14.67
C LYS A 69 -18.80 -2.99 15.53
N LYS A 70 -18.39 -2.21 16.53
CA LYS A 70 -19.34 -1.45 17.39
C LYS A 70 -20.12 -0.40 16.60
N ASN A 71 -19.43 0.36 15.73
CA ASN A 71 -20.05 1.45 14.97
C ASN A 71 -20.92 0.95 13.80
N PHE A 72 -20.55 -0.19 13.21
CA PHE A 72 -21.18 -0.76 12.04
C PHE A 72 -21.40 -2.28 12.20
N PRO A 73 -22.29 -2.72 13.11
CA PRO A 73 -22.47 -4.15 13.46
C PRO A 73 -22.76 -5.06 12.27
N PHE A 74 -23.44 -4.53 11.25
CA PHE A 74 -23.86 -5.28 10.07
C PHE A 74 -22.79 -5.37 8.98
N ARG A 75 -21.70 -4.62 9.10
CA ARG A 75 -20.59 -4.73 8.14
C ARG A 75 -19.70 -5.90 8.49
N LYS A 76 -19.28 -6.62 7.48
CA LYS A 76 -18.24 -7.64 7.59
C LYS A 76 -16.88 -6.95 7.63
N ILE A 77 -15.99 -7.38 8.52
CA ILE A 77 -14.64 -6.84 8.63
C ILE A 77 -13.67 -7.75 7.88
N ILE A 78 -12.93 -7.16 6.95
CA ILE A 78 -11.79 -7.80 6.29
C ILE A 78 -10.53 -7.16 6.85
N LEU A 79 -9.63 -7.97 7.39
CA LEU A 79 -8.31 -7.52 7.81
C LEU A 79 -7.29 -7.91 6.74
N THR A 80 -6.41 -6.97 6.39
CA THR A 80 -5.27 -7.19 5.51
C THR A 80 -4.07 -6.35 5.96
N GLY A 81 -2.96 -6.42 5.25
CA GLY A 81 -1.76 -5.65 5.58
C GLY A 81 -0.75 -6.44 6.39
N CYS A 82 0.27 -5.74 6.93
CA CYS A 82 1.42 -6.39 7.56
C CYS A 82 1.04 -7.23 8.79
N ALA A 83 0.13 -6.77 9.64
CA ALA A 83 -0.29 -7.53 10.81
C ALA A 83 -1.04 -8.82 10.43
N ALA A 84 -1.91 -8.73 9.42
CA ALA A 84 -2.61 -9.88 8.87
C ALA A 84 -1.66 -10.92 8.26
N GLN A 85 -0.62 -10.46 7.56
CA GLN A 85 0.38 -11.34 6.94
C GLN A 85 1.25 -12.07 7.96
N ILE A 86 1.67 -11.37 9.03
CA ILE A 86 2.62 -11.89 10.02
C ILE A 86 1.95 -12.89 10.97
N ASN A 87 0.75 -12.60 11.40
CA ASN A 87 0.03 -13.44 12.35
C ASN A 87 -1.45 -13.59 11.97
N PRO A 88 -1.77 -14.30 10.87
CA PRO A 88 -3.13 -14.43 10.39
C PRO A 88 -4.04 -15.15 11.41
N ILE A 89 -3.53 -16.17 12.11
CA ILE A 89 -4.30 -16.98 13.08
C ILE A 89 -4.85 -16.10 14.21
N LYS A 90 -4.04 -15.22 14.78
CA LYS A 90 -4.47 -14.26 15.82
C LYS A 90 -5.72 -13.48 15.45
N TYR A 91 -5.83 -13.10 14.19
CA TYR A 91 -6.93 -12.26 13.72
C TYR A 91 -8.10 -13.07 13.18
N GLU A 92 -7.85 -14.28 12.70
CA GLU A 92 -8.90 -15.24 12.32
C GLU A 92 -9.72 -15.68 13.53
N GLU A 93 -9.08 -15.80 14.70
CA GLU A 93 -9.73 -16.16 15.98
C GLU A 93 -10.55 -15.02 16.60
N MET A 94 -10.53 -13.81 16.01
CA MET A 94 -11.34 -12.69 16.49
C MET A 94 -12.77 -12.77 15.94
N ASP A 95 -13.78 -12.85 16.79
CA ASP A 95 -15.21 -12.92 16.42
C ASP A 95 -15.67 -11.75 15.54
N GLU A 96 -14.99 -10.60 15.66
CA GLU A 96 -15.30 -9.42 14.87
C GLU A 96 -14.81 -9.50 13.41
N VAL A 97 -13.77 -10.30 13.16
CA VAL A 97 -13.13 -10.42 11.83
C VAL A 97 -13.82 -11.48 11.01
N HIS A 98 -14.24 -11.11 9.82
CA HIS A 98 -14.91 -12.04 8.90
C HIS A 98 -13.91 -12.77 8.00
N LEU A 99 -12.82 -12.08 7.60
CA LEU A 99 -11.86 -12.63 6.65
C LEU A 99 -10.49 -11.96 6.86
N VAL A 100 -9.43 -12.75 6.76
CA VAL A 100 -8.04 -12.27 6.77
C VAL A 100 -7.44 -12.48 5.37
N ILE A 101 -6.83 -11.43 4.81
CA ILE A 101 -6.21 -11.44 3.47
C ILE A 101 -4.75 -10.99 3.60
N GLY A 102 -3.83 -11.72 2.98
CA GLY A 102 -2.40 -11.40 2.97
C GLY A 102 -2.05 -10.13 2.19
N ASN A 103 -0.80 -9.75 2.29
CA ASN A 103 -0.28 -8.52 1.67
C ASN A 103 -0.17 -8.59 0.14
N ASN A 104 0.07 -9.77 -0.41
CA ASN A 104 0.10 -9.98 -1.84
C ASN A 104 -1.33 -10.13 -2.39
N GLU A 105 -2.13 -10.94 -1.74
CA GLU A 105 -3.49 -11.33 -2.13
C GLU A 105 -4.44 -10.13 -2.16
N LYS A 106 -4.26 -9.14 -1.28
CA LYS A 106 -5.07 -7.91 -1.27
C LYS A 106 -4.95 -7.08 -2.55
N LEU A 107 -3.89 -7.31 -3.32
CA LEU A 107 -3.64 -6.62 -4.59
C LEU A 107 -4.07 -7.46 -5.80
N ASP A 108 -4.55 -8.70 -5.62
CA ASP A 108 -5.05 -9.53 -6.71
C ASP A 108 -6.57 -9.30 -6.92
N GLU A 109 -6.92 -8.84 -8.12
CA GLU A 109 -8.33 -8.61 -8.49
C GLU A 109 -9.19 -9.88 -8.39
N LYS A 110 -8.61 -11.07 -8.63
CA LYS A 110 -9.33 -12.35 -8.57
C LYS A 110 -9.86 -12.62 -7.17
N ILE A 111 -9.12 -12.23 -6.13
CA ILE A 111 -9.55 -12.37 -4.74
C ILE A 111 -10.80 -11.55 -4.50
N TRP A 112 -10.80 -10.28 -4.93
CA TRP A 112 -11.95 -9.40 -4.76
C TRP A 112 -13.20 -9.85 -5.55
N LYS A 113 -13.03 -10.42 -6.74
CA LYS A 113 -14.15 -10.98 -7.51
C LYS A 113 -14.89 -12.07 -6.76
N ASN A 114 -14.16 -12.88 -6.00
CA ASN A 114 -14.71 -14.07 -5.31
C ASN A 114 -14.91 -13.84 -3.80
N ILE A 115 -14.72 -12.64 -3.30
CA ILE A 115 -14.68 -12.32 -1.87
C ILE A 115 -15.96 -12.72 -1.13
N ASN A 116 -17.13 -12.59 -1.77
CA ASN A 116 -18.41 -12.93 -1.17
C ASN A 116 -18.60 -14.44 -0.96
N GLN A 117 -17.83 -15.27 -1.63
CA GLN A 117 -17.85 -16.73 -1.53
C GLN A 117 -16.75 -17.25 -0.58
N SER A 118 -15.83 -16.39 -0.17
CA SER A 118 -14.70 -16.76 0.67
C SER A 118 -15.09 -16.67 2.15
N ASN A 119 -14.89 -17.76 2.87
CA ASN A 119 -15.13 -17.87 4.32
C ASN A 119 -13.87 -18.34 5.05
N ALA A 120 -12.73 -18.38 4.39
CA ALA A 120 -11.46 -18.83 4.95
C ALA A 120 -10.37 -17.77 4.77
N THR A 121 -9.40 -17.77 5.67
CA THR A 121 -8.18 -16.95 5.58
C THR A 121 -7.44 -17.21 4.27
N ILE A 122 -7.05 -16.14 3.58
CA ILE A 122 -6.37 -16.15 2.29
C ILE A 122 -5.02 -15.44 2.48
N VAL A 123 -4.03 -16.17 2.97
CA VAL A 123 -2.69 -15.66 3.27
C VAL A 123 -1.66 -16.69 2.81
N ASP A 124 -0.95 -16.38 1.74
CA ASP A 124 0.11 -17.21 1.21
C ASP A 124 1.49 -16.82 1.79
N ASP A 125 2.47 -17.67 1.56
CA ASP A 125 3.85 -17.41 1.96
C ASP A 125 4.42 -16.20 1.18
N ILE A 126 4.59 -15.08 1.87
CA ILE A 126 5.06 -13.82 1.30
C ILE A 126 6.47 -13.91 0.70
N PHE A 127 7.30 -14.86 1.17
CA PHE A 127 8.65 -15.05 0.64
C PHE A 127 8.69 -15.71 -0.74
N LYS A 128 7.60 -16.35 -1.17
CA LYS A 128 7.46 -16.90 -2.53
C LYS A 128 7.06 -15.86 -3.57
N VAL A 129 6.67 -14.68 -3.14
CA VAL A 129 6.26 -13.62 -4.05
C VAL A 129 7.47 -12.97 -4.71
N SER A 130 7.57 -13.08 -6.04
CA SER A 130 8.70 -12.57 -6.83
C SER A 130 8.39 -11.37 -7.70
N LYS A 131 7.11 -10.96 -7.81
CA LYS A 131 6.68 -9.87 -8.69
C LYS A 131 5.77 -8.90 -7.95
N THR A 132 5.76 -7.65 -8.42
CA THR A 132 4.80 -6.62 -7.98
C THR A 132 3.54 -6.65 -8.85
N HIS A 133 2.40 -6.27 -8.25
CA HIS A 133 1.16 -6.13 -9.02
C HIS A 133 1.15 -4.84 -9.85
N ARG A 134 0.55 -4.92 -11.05
CA ARG A 134 0.38 -3.75 -11.92
C ARG A 134 -0.98 -3.13 -11.69
N HIS A 135 -1.01 -2.00 -10.96
CA HIS A 135 -2.21 -1.21 -10.76
C HIS A 135 -2.01 0.22 -11.24
N LEU A 136 -3.04 0.79 -11.86
CA LEU A 136 -3.11 2.20 -12.22
C LEU A 136 -4.10 2.88 -11.28
N ILE A 137 -3.64 3.85 -10.52
CA ILE A 137 -4.44 4.67 -9.62
C ILE A 137 -4.59 6.03 -10.26
N GLU A 138 -5.84 6.44 -10.47
CA GLU A 138 -6.15 7.72 -11.10
C GLU A 138 -6.20 8.86 -10.10
N LYS A 139 -6.54 8.57 -8.83
CA LYS A 139 -6.78 9.59 -7.82
C LYS A 139 -6.51 9.07 -6.41
N PHE A 140 -5.98 9.96 -5.57
CA PHE A 140 -5.87 9.79 -4.11
C PHE A 140 -6.86 10.75 -3.45
N GLU A 141 -7.95 10.23 -2.89
CA GLU A 141 -8.99 11.08 -2.31
C GLU A 141 -8.48 11.88 -1.11
N GLY A 142 -8.76 13.18 -1.12
CA GLY A 142 -8.39 14.10 -0.04
C GLY A 142 -6.88 14.30 0.12
N LYS A 143 -6.06 13.94 -0.87
CA LYS A 143 -4.60 14.11 -0.84
C LYS A 143 -4.13 15.08 -1.91
N ALA A 144 -3.31 16.05 -1.50
CA ALA A 144 -2.64 16.97 -2.41
C ALA A 144 -1.45 16.33 -3.15
N ARG A 145 -0.96 15.19 -2.65
CA ARG A 145 0.19 14.44 -3.17
C ARG A 145 -0.26 13.04 -3.56
N ALA A 146 0.28 12.54 -4.67
CA ALA A 146 0.11 11.15 -5.07
C ALA A 146 1.28 10.31 -4.58
N TYR A 147 1.01 9.08 -4.14
CA TYR A 147 2.03 8.11 -3.76
C TYR A 147 2.19 7.09 -4.87
N VAL A 148 3.42 6.83 -5.26
CA VAL A 148 3.73 5.83 -6.30
C VAL A 148 4.68 4.80 -5.73
N GLU A 149 4.19 3.56 -5.62
CA GLU A 149 5.01 2.43 -5.26
C GLU A 149 6.04 2.15 -6.34
N ILE A 150 7.30 2.12 -5.93
CA ILE A 150 8.42 1.75 -6.81
C ILE A 150 9.11 0.45 -6.37
N GLN A 151 8.94 0.05 -5.10
CA GLN A 151 9.61 -1.10 -4.52
C GLN A 151 8.78 -1.66 -3.35
N GLN A 152 8.80 -2.98 -3.16
CA GLN A 152 8.18 -3.74 -2.09
C GLN A 152 9.19 -4.70 -1.44
N GLY A 153 8.96 -5.02 -0.15
CA GLY A 153 9.78 -5.96 0.59
C GLY A 153 11.18 -5.42 0.93
N CYS A 154 11.98 -6.23 1.60
CA CYS A 154 13.35 -5.88 1.99
C CYS A 154 14.20 -7.15 2.13
N ASN A 155 15.43 -7.13 1.61
CA ASN A 155 16.37 -8.24 1.72
C ASN A 155 17.23 -8.17 2.98
N HIS A 156 17.24 -7.04 3.67
CA HIS A 156 17.88 -6.92 4.98
C HIS A 156 17.17 -7.80 6.01
N ARG A 157 17.92 -8.33 6.95
CA ARG A 157 17.45 -9.19 8.05
C ARG A 157 17.86 -8.58 9.39
N CYS A 158 17.59 -7.29 9.56
CA CYS A 158 17.86 -6.58 10.80
C CYS A 158 17.15 -7.27 11.96
N THR A 159 17.85 -7.51 13.06
CA THR A 159 17.39 -8.36 14.18
C THR A 159 16.08 -7.91 14.83
N PHE A 160 15.77 -6.61 14.74
CA PHE A 160 14.56 -5.99 15.31
C PHE A 160 13.44 -5.81 14.29
N CYS A 161 13.69 -6.06 13.00
CA CYS A 161 12.78 -5.65 11.94
C CYS A 161 11.82 -6.75 11.52
N VAL A 162 10.52 -6.48 11.63
CA VAL A 162 9.44 -7.38 11.25
C VAL A 162 9.02 -7.24 9.77
N ILE A 163 9.50 -6.21 9.08
CA ILE A 163 9.06 -5.85 7.73
C ILE A 163 9.20 -7.00 6.71
N PRO A 164 10.32 -7.74 6.64
CA PRO A 164 10.44 -8.85 5.68
C PRO A 164 9.35 -9.92 5.84
N PHE A 165 8.91 -10.18 7.07
CA PHE A 165 7.84 -11.16 7.37
C PHE A 165 6.46 -10.68 6.92
N GLY A 166 6.25 -9.36 6.90
CA GLY A 166 5.00 -8.78 6.41
C GLY A 166 5.01 -8.47 4.91
N ARG A 167 6.20 -8.31 4.30
CA ARG A 167 6.30 -7.79 2.94
C ARG A 167 7.15 -8.62 1.99
N GLY A 168 7.84 -9.64 2.50
CA GLY A 168 8.69 -10.55 1.73
C GLY A 168 10.02 -9.92 1.30
N ASN A 169 10.64 -10.56 0.31
CA ASN A 169 11.90 -10.12 -0.29
C ASN A 169 11.72 -8.85 -1.14
N SER A 170 12.82 -8.12 -1.35
CA SER A 170 12.85 -6.91 -2.19
C SER A 170 12.38 -7.21 -3.61
N ARG A 171 11.48 -6.37 -4.11
CA ARG A 171 10.92 -6.47 -5.47
C ARG A 171 10.67 -5.07 -6.00
N SER A 172 11.25 -4.76 -7.15
CA SER A 172 11.14 -3.45 -7.80
C SER A 172 10.04 -3.43 -8.87
N VAL A 173 9.40 -2.28 -9.00
CA VAL A 173 8.45 -2.04 -10.10
C VAL A 173 9.26 -1.61 -11.33
N PRO A 174 9.03 -2.20 -12.52
CA PRO A 174 9.72 -1.78 -13.74
C PRO A 174 9.52 -0.29 -14.07
N ILE A 175 10.57 0.36 -14.58
CA ILE A 175 10.62 1.81 -14.85
C ILE A 175 9.47 2.28 -15.73
N ASN A 176 9.14 1.52 -16.79
CA ASN A 176 8.06 1.86 -17.71
C ASN A 176 6.69 1.92 -17.02
N ILE A 177 6.44 1.02 -16.06
CA ILE A 177 5.20 0.98 -15.28
C ILE A 177 5.14 2.19 -14.32
N ILE A 178 6.26 2.55 -13.70
CA ILE A 178 6.35 3.74 -12.84
C ILE A 178 6.05 5.01 -13.65
N ILE A 179 6.65 5.15 -14.83
CA ILE A 179 6.43 6.29 -15.72
C ILE A 179 4.95 6.37 -16.13
N GLU A 180 4.33 5.25 -16.51
CA GLU A 180 2.91 5.18 -16.86
C GLU A 180 2.02 5.66 -15.69
N ARG A 181 2.28 5.17 -14.47
CA ARG A 181 1.57 5.58 -13.24
C ARG A 181 1.70 7.07 -12.97
N ILE A 182 2.91 7.62 -13.07
CA ILE A 182 3.17 9.05 -12.81
C ILE A 182 2.53 9.92 -13.88
N ASN A 183 2.60 9.55 -15.16
CA ASN A 183 1.95 10.27 -16.26
C ASN A 183 0.43 10.35 -16.05
N LEU A 184 -0.21 9.24 -15.68
CA LEU A 184 -1.63 9.22 -15.39
C LEU A 184 -1.98 10.21 -14.27
N LEU A 185 -1.24 10.20 -13.17
CA LEU A 185 -1.46 11.08 -12.03
C LEU A 185 -1.25 12.57 -12.40
N VAL A 186 -0.19 12.89 -13.14
CA VAL A 186 0.09 14.25 -13.60
C VAL A 186 -1.00 14.74 -14.55
N ASN A 187 -1.48 13.91 -15.46
CA ASN A 187 -2.60 14.25 -16.35
C ASN A 187 -3.91 14.45 -15.58
N ASN A 188 -4.08 13.80 -14.43
CA ASN A 188 -5.21 14.00 -13.52
C ASN A 188 -5.00 15.17 -12.53
N GLY A 189 -3.99 16.02 -12.76
CA GLY A 189 -3.78 17.29 -12.06
C GLY A 189 -2.88 17.22 -10.82
N TYR A 190 -2.21 16.09 -10.54
CA TYR A 190 -1.24 16.05 -9.45
C TYR A 190 0.03 16.80 -9.81
N ASN A 191 0.43 17.74 -8.95
CA ASN A 191 1.66 18.50 -9.09
C ASN A 191 2.84 17.84 -8.36
N GLU A 192 2.57 17.05 -7.31
CA GLU A 192 3.59 16.40 -6.49
C GLU A 192 3.35 14.89 -6.45
N VAL A 193 4.41 14.14 -6.74
CA VAL A 193 4.47 12.68 -6.62
C VAL A 193 5.53 12.30 -5.58
N VAL A 194 5.19 11.35 -4.73
CA VAL A 194 6.10 10.77 -3.73
C VAL A 194 6.43 9.34 -4.14
N LEU A 195 7.68 9.06 -4.48
CA LEU A 195 8.16 7.70 -4.68
C LEU A 195 8.20 6.99 -3.33
N THR A 196 7.54 5.84 -3.23
CA THR A 196 7.41 5.11 -1.97
C THR A 196 7.73 3.63 -2.15
N GLY A 197 8.27 3.06 -1.10
CA GLY A 197 8.61 1.64 -1.00
C GLY A 197 8.94 1.30 0.44
N VAL A 198 9.39 0.10 0.65
CA VAL A 198 9.93 -0.37 1.94
C VAL A 198 11.37 0.12 2.09
N ASP A 199 12.16 -0.12 1.04
CA ASP A 199 13.55 0.22 0.92
C ASP A 199 13.81 0.71 -0.50
N ILE A 200 13.58 2.00 -0.72
CA ILE A 200 13.68 2.56 -2.06
C ILE A 200 15.12 2.70 -2.56
N THR A 201 16.09 2.63 -1.66
CA THR A 201 17.50 2.72 -1.98
C THR A 201 17.99 1.46 -2.70
N ASP A 202 17.44 0.28 -2.31
CA ASP A 202 17.67 -1.02 -2.97
C ASP A 202 16.93 -1.18 -4.32
N TYR A 203 16.27 -0.12 -4.80
CA TYR A 203 15.50 -0.18 -6.05
C TYR A 203 16.34 -0.65 -7.24
N GLY A 204 15.81 -1.63 -7.96
CA GLY A 204 16.27 -2.06 -9.27
C GLY A 204 17.25 -3.22 -9.29
N ASN A 205 17.77 -3.66 -8.13
CA ASN A 205 18.71 -4.77 -8.06
C ASN A 205 18.15 -6.08 -8.63
N ASP A 206 16.83 -6.26 -8.60
CA ASP A 206 16.11 -7.42 -9.14
C ASP A 206 15.61 -7.23 -10.58
N LEU A 207 15.84 -6.05 -11.18
CA LEU A 207 15.42 -5.74 -12.54
C LEU A 207 16.53 -6.01 -13.58
N PRO A 208 16.18 -6.27 -14.85
CA PRO A 208 17.16 -6.35 -15.92
C PRO A 208 18.03 -5.09 -16.00
N ASN A 209 19.35 -5.29 -16.16
CA ASN A 209 20.38 -4.23 -16.14
C ASN A 209 20.52 -3.48 -14.80
N SER A 210 19.90 -3.95 -13.74
CA SER A 210 19.98 -3.41 -12.37
C SER A 210 19.98 -1.87 -12.31
N PRO A 211 18.94 -1.18 -12.83
CA PRO A 211 18.87 0.26 -12.78
C PRO A 211 18.72 0.70 -11.32
N ASN A 212 19.49 1.68 -10.89
CA ASN A 212 19.38 2.20 -9.53
C ASN A 212 18.31 3.30 -9.38
N LEU A 213 18.04 3.70 -8.14
CA LEU A 213 17.06 4.75 -7.81
C LEU A 213 17.34 6.07 -8.54
N PHE A 214 18.62 6.44 -8.69
CA PHE A 214 19.00 7.72 -9.31
C PHE A 214 18.77 7.73 -10.80
N GLN A 215 19.01 6.61 -11.47
CA GLN A 215 18.67 6.42 -12.88
C GLN A 215 17.14 6.47 -13.08
N LEU A 216 16.38 5.88 -12.18
CA LEU A 216 14.91 6.00 -12.18
C LEU A 216 14.48 7.46 -12.08
N ILE A 217 15.01 8.22 -11.10
CA ILE A 217 14.67 9.63 -10.88
C ILE A 217 14.97 10.46 -12.12
N LYS A 218 16.20 10.35 -12.67
CA LYS A 218 16.59 11.01 -13.92
C LYS A 218 15.62 10.66 -15.07
N ARG A 219 15.26 9.39 -15.19
CA ARG A 219 14.34 8.94 -16.25
C ARG A 219 12.94 9.54 -16.10
N ILE A 220 12.40 9.57 -14.87
CA ILE A 220 11.10 10.20 -14.57
C ILE A 220 11.12 11.68 -14.94
N LEU A 221 12.12 12.43 -14.45
CA LEU A 221 12.21 13.87 -14.65
C LEU A 221 12.40 14.26 -16.12
N ASN A 222 13.15 13.47 -16.88
CA ASN A 222 13.33 13.68 -18.31
C ASN A 222 12.08 13.33 -19.14
N THR A 223 11.38 12.25 -18.74
CA THR A 223 10.22 11.76 -19.51
C THR A 223 8.94 12.54 -19.23
N ILE A 224 8.82 13.11 -18.01
CA ILE A 224 7.61 13.79 -17.53
C ILE A 224 7.91 15.25 -17.16
N PRO A 225 8.10 16.15 -18.16
CA PRO A 225 8.43 17.55 -17.90
C PRO A 225 7.30 18.32 -17.17
N LYS A 226 6.06 17.85 -17.26
CA LYS A 226 4.90 18.44 -16.58
C LYS A 226 4.88 18.15 -15.07
N LEU A 227 5.62 17.16 -14.57
CA LEU A 227 5.74 16.89 -13.14
C LEU A 227 6.49 18.04 -12.47
N LYS A 228 5.83 18.74 -11.55
CA LYS A 228 6.41 19.91 -10.88
C LYS A 228 7.29 19.56 -9.69
N GLN A 229 6.91 18.52 -8.94
CA GLN A 229 7.59 18.15 -7.70
C GLN A 229 7.68 16.64 -7.57
N LEU A 230 8.88 16.15 -7.35
CA LEU A 230 9.18 14.75 -7.04
C LEU A 230 9.75 14.67 -5.63
N ARG A 231 9.21 13.80 -4.81
CA ARG A 231 9.66 13.57 -3.44
C ARG A 231 10.01 12.11 -3.23
N LEU A 232 10.98 11.87 -2.37
CA LEU A 232 11.38 10.53 -1.95
C LEU A 232 10.77 10.18 -0.59
N SER A 233 10.48 8.90 -0.35
CA SER A 233 10.20 8.38 0.99
C SER A 233 11.49 8.23 1.79
N SER A 234 11.53 7.29 2.75
CA SER A 234 12.74 7.04 3.55
C SER A 234 13.86 6.50 2.69
N ILE A 235 15.07 6.96 2.97
CA ILE A 235 16.33 6.59 2.30
C ILE A 235 17.24 5.98 3.35
N ASP A 236 17.87 4.85 3.04
CA ASP A 236 18.95 4.30 3.85
C ASP A 236 20.26 5.04 3.57
N CYS A 237 20.86 5.62 4.60
CA CYS A 237 22.10 6.39 4.46
C CYS A 237 23.27 5.53 4.01
N GLY A 238 23.29 4.25 4.39
CA GLY A 238 24.38 3.33 4.03
C GLY A 238 24.42 2.97 2.56
N GLU A 239 23.34 3.22 1.83
CA GLU A 239 23.19 2.88 0.40
C GLU A 239 23.26 4.09 -0.52
N ILE A 240 23.47 5.30 0.02
CA ILE A 240 23.64 6.52 -0.78
C ILE A 240 24.99 6.47 -1.48
N ASN A 241 24.99 6.69 -2.79
CA ASN A 241 26.18 6.78 -3.62
C ASN A 241 26.39 8.21 -4.16
N ASP A 242 27.50 8.44 -4.88
CA ASP A 242 27.86 9.76 -5.42
C ASP A 242 26.83 10.29 -6.42
N ASP A 243 26.09 9.43 -7.12
CA ASP A 243 25.05 9.84 -8.04
C ASP A 243 23.91 10.62 -7.35
N PHE A 244 23.66 10.35 -6.06
CA PHE A 244 22.68 11.07 -5.28
C PHE A 244 22.99 12.58 -5.18
N TRP A 245 24.25 12.92 -4.95
CA TRP A 245 24.67 14.30 -4.81
C TRP A 245 24.43 15.10 -6.08
N ASN A 246 24.58 14.45 -7.24
CA ASN A 246 24.31 15.06 -8.55
C ASN A 246 22.81 15.40 -8.74
N LEU A 247 21.91 14.70 -8.04
CA LEU A 247 20.47 14.97 -8.11
C LEU A 247 20.03 16.16 -7.25
N LEU A 248 20.82 16.55 -6.25
CA LEU A 248 20.43 17.64 -5.35
C LEU A 248 20.31 19.00 -6.04
N SER A 249 20.93 19.16 -7.21
CA SER A 249 20.80 20.35 -8.06
C SER A 249 19.49 20.40 -8.87
N GLU A 250 18.75 19.30 -8.95
CA GLU A 250 17.50 19.24 -9.69
C GLU A 250 16.36 19.95 -8.92
N LYS A 251 15.89 21.07 -9.45
CA LYS A 251 14.90 21.94 -8.80
C LYS A 251 13.53 21.27 -8.54
N ARG A 252 13.20 20.24 -9.31
CA ARG A 252 11.95 19.50 -9.14
C ARG A 252 12.04 18.38 -8.13
N LEU A 253 13.25 18.00 -7.70
CA LEU A 253 13.44 17.09 -6.57
C LEU A 253 13.32 17.89 -5.26
N MET A 254 12.34 17.51 -4.44
CA MET A 254 12.09 18.24 -3.20
C MET A 254 13.23 18.05 -2.20
N PRO A 255 13.79 19.13 -1.64
CA PRO A 255 14.92 19.08 -0.71
C PRO A 255 14.48 18.67 0.70
N HIS A 256 13.78 17.55 0.79
CA HIS A 256 13.31 16.98 2.04
C HIS A 256 13.57 15.47 2.00
N PHE A 257 14.51 15.02 2.78
CA PHE A 257 14.92 13.63 2.89
C PHE A 257 14.66 13.11 4.30
N HIS A 258 14.02 11.96 4.39
CA HIS A 258 13.92 11.21 5.62
C HIS A 258 14.99 10.12 5.59
N LEU A 259 16.04 10.33 6.36
CA LEU A 259 17.19 9.43 6.43
C LEU A 259 17.00 8.47 7.58
N SER A 260 17.17 7.17 7.32
CA SER A 260 17.24 6.14 8.34
C SER A 260 18.69 6.08 8.85
N LEU A 261 18.89 6.24 10.16
CA LEU A 261 20.19 6.22 10.83
C LEU A 261 20.32 4.97 11.68
#